data_74c40b6e6f2c0e4f92011283716b4ded
#
_entry.id   74c40b6e6f2c0e4f92011283716b4ded
#
_cell.length_a   1.000
_cell.length_b   1.000
_cell.length_c   1.000
_cell.angle_alpha   90.00
_cell.angle_beta   90.00
_cell.angle_gamma   90.00
#
_symmetry.space_group_name_H-M   'P 1'
#
loop_
_entity.id
_entity.type
_entity.pdbx_description
1 polymer ?
#
loop_
_entity_poly.entity_id
_entity_poly.type
_entity_poly.pdbx_seq_one_letter_code
_entity_poly.pdbx_strand_id
1 'polypeptide(L)'
;MYIFFEEDGAFKTGTVLSQNGNAFQVELTTGRRTKVKGGHTFFTFESPAATEVIPAAQALVSDIDKQFLWDVAPEGEFQFEVLAKEYFGESATVVERVATLLVLHENPVYFHRKGRGNYRKAPEEILKVALAALEKKRLQEEQRRLGYAKW
;
A
#
# COMPACT_ATOMS: atom_id res chain seq x y z
N MET A 1 22.39 -1.66 -2.54
CA MET A 1 21.29 -1.30 -1.67
C MET A 1 20.16 -0.68 -2.51
N TYR A 2 18.95 -1.07 -2.23
CA TYR A 2 17.76 -0.58 -2.91
C TYR A 2 16.92 0.24 -1.94
N ILE A 3 15.99 1.03 -2.47
CA ILE A 3 15.16 1.92 -1.66
C ILE A 3 13.72 1.86 -2.15
N PHE A 4 12.77 1.88 -1.20
CA PHE A 4 11.35 2.01 -1.46
C PHE A 4 10.90 3.38 -0.97
N PHE A 5 10.30 4.17 -1.86
CA PHE A 5 9.98 5.57 -1.58
C PHE A 5 8.71 6.01 -2.33
N GLU A 6 8.25 7.20 -1.99
CA GLU A 6 7.10 7.83 -2.66
C GLU A 6 7.60 9.06 -3.44
N GLU A 7 7.17 9.16 -4.69
CA GLU A 7 7.46 10.33 -5.54
C GLU A 7 6.18 10.69 -6.30
N ASP A 8 5.76 11.95 -6.18
CA ASP A 8 4.58 12.48 -6.88
C ASP A 8 3.31 11.64 -6.63
N GLY A 9 3.16 11.14 -5.42
CA GLY A 9 2.01 10.33 -5.03
C GLY A 9 2.08 8.87 -5.48
N ALA A 10 3.17 8.44 -6.10
CA ALA A 10 3.36 7.07 -6.55
C ALA A 10 4.44 6.36 -5.74
N PHE A 11 4.24 5.08 -5.49
CA PHE A 11 5.23 4.24 -4.82
C PHE A 11 6.24 3.74 -5.85
N LYS A 12 7.52 3.90 -5.55
CA LYS A 12 8.61 3.54 -6.44
C LYS A 12 9.73 2.84 -5.71
N THR A 13 10.50 2.07 -6.44
CA THR A 13 11.73 1.45 -5.97
C THR A 13 12.87 1.86 -6.89
N GLY A 14 14.08 1.84 -6.36
CA GLY A 14 15.27 2.17 -7.14
C GLY A 14 16.52 1.68 -6.47
N THR A 15 17.66 1.90 -7.15
CA THR A 15 18.98 1.56 -6.65
C THR A 15 19.63 2.80 -6.04
N VAL A 16 20.12 2.68 -4.81
CA VAL A 16 20.82 3.77 -4.15
C VAL A 16 22.22 3.88 -4.74
N LEU A 17 22.52 5.02 -5.38
CA LEU A 17 23.82 5.31 -5.95
C LEU A 17 24.75 5.94 -4.92
N SER A 18 24.22 6.85 -4.11
CA SER A 18 24.96 7.49 -3.02
C SER A 18 23.98 8.07 -2.01
N GLN A 19 24.49 8.33 -0.82
CA GLN A 19 23.73 8.95 0.26
C GLN A 19 24.48 10.18 0.74
N ASN A 20 23.77 11.29 0.90
CA ASN A 20 24.33 12.53 1.39
C ASN A 20 23.40 13.11 2.46
N GLY A 21 23.76 12.91 3.73
CA GLY A 21 22.88 13.27 4.84
C GLY A 21 21.61 12.44 4.81
N ASN A 22 20.45 13.09 4.78
CA ASN A 22 19.16 12.43 4.71
C ASN A 22 18.64 12.22 3.29
N ALA A 23 19.47 12.56 2.27
CA ALA A 23 19.05 12.44 0.89
C ALA A 23 19.79 11.30 0.20
N PHE A 24 19.12 10.67 -0.77
CA PHE A 24 19.67 9.58 -1.55
C PHE A 24 19.70 9.96 -3.02
N GLN A 25 20.79 9.65 -3.71
CA GLN A 25 20.84 9.64 -5.16
C GLN A 25 20.37 8.26 -5.59
N VAL A 26 19.29 8.21 -6.38
CA VAL A 26 18.62 6.96 -6.73
C VAL A 26 18.49 6.85 -8.24
N GLU A 27 18.81 5.66 -8.77
CA GLU A 27 18.51 5.32 -10.14
C GLU A 27 17.23 4.50 -10.16
N LEU A 28 16.21 5.02 -10.86
CA LEU A 28 14.92 4.34 -10.99
C LEU A 28 15.05 3.13 -11.91
N THR A 29 14.08 2.23 -11.83
CA THR A 29 14.01 1.04 -12.70
C THR A 29 13.94 1.40 -14.19
N THR A 30 13.52 2.63 -14.50
CA THR A 30 13.49 3.16 -15.87
C THR A 30 14.85 3.68 -16.36
N GLY A 31 15.86 3.72 -15.48
CA GLY A 31 17.16 4.30 -15.77
C GLY A 31 17.28 5.79 -15.43
N ARG A 32 16.20 6.45 -15.10
CA ARG A 32 16.22 7.87 -14.69
C ARG A 32 16.81 8.00 -13.28
N ARG A 33 17.59 9.04 -13.08
CA ARG A 33 18.16 9.34 -11.75
C ARG A 33 17.36 10.45 -11.08
N THR A 34 17.17 10.31 -9.78
CA THR A 34 16.45 11.30 -9.00
C THR A 34 17.05 11.38 -7.60
N LYS A 35 16.73 12.48 -6.90
CA LYS A 35 17.13 12.67 -5.51
C LYS A 35 15.91 12.43 -4.64
N VAL A 36 16.07 11.55 -3.65
CA VAL A 36 15.01 11.21 -2.72
C VAL A 36 15.38 11.71 -1.33
N LYS A 37 14.53 12.55 -0.75
CA LYS A 37 14.75 13.03 0.61
C LYS A 37 14.32 11.95 1.62
N GLY A 38 14.94 11.96 2.80
CA GLY A 38 14.63 11.00 3.85
C GLY A 38 13.16 10.94 4.21
N GLY A 39 12.48 12.11 4.22
CA GLY A 39 11.05 12.17 4.51
C GLY A 39 10.15 11.49 3.48
N HIS A 40 10.66 11.19 2.29
CA HIS A 40 9.94 10.47 1.23
C HIS A 40 10.30 9.00 1.16
N THR A 41 11.23 8.54 1.98
CA THR A 41 11.73 7.18 2.00
C THR A 41 10.95 6.34 3.01
N PHE A 42 10.48 5.16 2.60
CA PHE A 42 9.86 4.23 3.51
C PHE A 42 10.89 3.34 4.19
N PHE A 43 11.74 2.66 3.40
CA PHE A 43 12.83 1.84 3.92
C PHE A 43 13.81 1.49 2.80
N THR A 44 14.98 1.00 3.21
CA THR A 44 15.99 0.48 2.28
C THR A 44 16.06 -1.05 2.44
N PHE A 45 16.54 -1.73 1.40
CA PHE A 45 16.60 -3.18 1.41
C PHE A 45 17.69 -3.69 0.47
N GLU A 46 18.08 -4.95 0.67
CA GLU A 46 19.12 -5.58 -0.17
C GLU A 46 18.54 -6.58 -1.16
N SER A 47 17.41 -7.19 -0.84
CA SER A 47 16.80 -8.24 -1.63
C SER A 47 15.29 -8.21 -1.42
N PRO A 48 14.47 -8.51 -2.43
CA PRO A 48 14.81 -8.77 -3.84
C PRO A 48 15.25 -7.51 -4.59
N ALA A 49 15.58 -7.65 -5.88
CA ALA A 49 15.98 -6.50 -6.70
C ALA A 49 14.84 -5.49 -6.82
N ALA A 50 15.20 -4.21 -6.95
CA ALA A 50 14.21 -3.13 -7.02
C ALA A 50 13.17 -3.34 -8.14
N THR A 51 13.61 -3.91 -9.28
CA THR A 51 12.71 -4.18 -10.42
C THR A 51 11.66 -5.25 -10.12
N GLU A 52 11.87 -6.07 -9.11
CA GLU A 52 11.00 -7.21 -8.77
C GLU A 52 9.99 -6.88 -7.66
N VAL A 53 10.30 -5.90 -6.81
CA VAL A 53 9.52 -5.65 -5.59
C VAL A 53 8.09 -5.22 -5.89
N ILE A 54 7.89 -4.20 -6.70
CA ILE A 54 6.55 -3.67 -6.98
C ILE A 54 5.69 -4.71 -7.71
N PRO A 55 6.14 -5.36 -8.80
CA PRO A 55 5.34 -6.39 -9.45
C PRO A 55 4.99 -7.56 -8.55
N ALA A 56 5.94 -8.02 -7.73
CA ALA A 56 5.68 -9.10 -6.79
C ALA A 56 4.68 -8.70 -5.72
N ALA A 57 4.79 -7.46 -5.20
CA ALA A 57 3.86 -6.94 -4.22
C ALA A 57 2.46 -6.80 -4.81
N GLN A 58 2.34 -6.32 -6.03
CA GLN A 58 1.04 -6.20 -6.71
C GLN A 58 0.37 -7.55 -6.90
N ALA A 59 1.14 -8.58 -7.23
CA ALA A 59 0.62 -9.93 -7.32
C ALA A 59 0.13 -10.44 -5.96
N LEU A 60 0.83 -10.10 -4.89
CA LEU A 60 0.46 -10.51 -3.54
C LEU A 60 -0.77 -9.78 -3.01
N VAL A 61 -1.02 -8.55 -3.47
CA VAL A 61 -2.18 -7.75 -3.02
C VAL A 61 -3.49 -8.52 -3.20
N SER A 62 -3.65 -9.25 -4.28
CA SER A 62 -4.87 -10.02 -4.54
C SER A 62 -5.06 -11.18 -3.57
N ASP A 63 -3.99 -11.63 -2.92
CA ASP A 63 -4.03 -12.72 -1.93
C ASP A 63 -4.24 -12.22 -0.51
N ILE A 64 -4.20 -10.91 -0.29
CA ILE A 64 -4.40 -10.32 1.03
C ILE A 64 -5.90 -10.09 1.25
N ASP A 65 -6.42 -10.66 2.35
CA ASP A 65 -7.79 -10.45 2.77
C ASP A 65 -7.87 -9.13 3.54
N LYS A 66 -8.44 -8.11 2.90
CA LYS A 66 -8.51 -6.76 3.49
C LYS A 66 -9.40 -6.70 4.73
N GLN A 67 -10.42 -7.54 4.83
CA GLN A 67 -11.26 -7.61 6.04
C GLN A 67 -10.45 -8.16 7.21
N PHE A 68 -9.71 -9.24 6.98
CA PHE A 68 -8.85 -9.81 8.00
C PHE A 68 -7.73 -8.85 8.39
N LEU A 69 -7.17 -8.14 7.41
CA LEU A 69 -6.15 -7.13 7.65
C LEU A 69 -6.69 -6.02 8.57
N TRP A 70 -7.94 -5.59 8.32
CA TRP A 70 -8.62 -4.62 9.17
C TRP A 70 -8.82 -5.18 10.59
N ASP A 71 -9.21 -6.45 10.71
CA ASP A 71 -9.45 -7.09 12.01
C ASP A 71 -8.19 -7.15 12.88
N VAL A 72 -7.03 -7.38 12.28
CA VAL A 72 -5.77 -7.47 13.04
C VAL A 72 -5.05 -6.14 13.21
N ALA A 73 -5.53 -5.08 12.56
CA ALA A 73 -4.91 -3.76 12.65
C ALA A 73 -5.01 -3.21 14.08
N PRO A 74 -3.93 -2.58 14.59
CA PRO A 74 -3.96 -1.97 15.91
C PRO A 74 -4.96 -0.84 16.00
N GLU A 75 -5.42 -0.56 17.21
CA GLU A 75 -6.24 0.63 17.46
C GLU A 75 -5.37 1.88 17.31
N GLY A 76 -5.99 2.95 16.79
CA GLY A 76 -5.28 4.22 16.59
C GLY A 76 -4.41 4.22 15.35
N GLU A 77 -3.56 5.23 15.27
CA GLU A 77 -2.65 5.41 14.13
C GLU A 77 -1.49 4.41 14.20
N PHE A 78 -1.15 3.81 13.07
CA PHE A 78 -0.07 2.83 12.98
C PHE A 78 0.70 2.99 11.68
N GLN A 79 1.94 2.51 11.67
CA GLN A 79 2.75 2.43 10.46
C GLN A 79 2.45 1.13 9.72
N PHE A 80 2.54 1.17 8.40
CA PHE A 80 2.23 0.00 7.56
C PHE A 80 3.09 -1.22 7.92
N GLU A 81 4.33 -1.00 8.35
CA GLU A 81 5.21 -2.10 8.72
C GLU A 81 4.72 -2.85 9.96
N VAL A 82 4.10 -2.14 10.90
CA VAL A 82 3.50 -2.76 12.08
C VAL A 82 2.38 -3.70 11.66
N LEU A 83 1.50 -3.25 10.76
CA LEU A 83 0.40 -4.08 10.27
C LEU A 83 0.91 -5.27 9.47
N ALA A 84 1.96 -5.09 8.66
CA ALA A 84 2.58 -6.19 7.93
C ALA A 84 3.05 -7.29 8.89
N LYS A 85 3.66 -6.91 10.01
CA LYS A 85 4.09 -7.87 11.02
C LYS A 85 2.92 -8.57 11.70
N GLU A 86 1.81 -7.88 11.92
CA GLU A 86 0.61 -8.48 12.50
C GLU A 86 -0.04 -9.49 11.56
N TYR A 87 -0.03 -9.20 10.26
CA TYR A 87 -0.66 -10.07 9.27
C TYR A 87 0.24 -11.23 8.84
N PHE A 88 1.51 -10.95 8.51
CA PHE A 88 2.45 -11.94 7.97
C PHE A 88 3.40 -12.54 9.01
N GLY A 89 3.50 -11.92 10.19
CA GLY A 89 4.45 -12.31 11.22
C GLY A 89 5.64 -11.36 11.30
N GLU A 90 6.45 -11.52 12.36
CA GLU A 90 7.59 -10.63 12.60
C GLU A 90 8.65 -10.70 11.50
N SER A 91 8.68 -11.79 10.75
CA SER A 91 9.63 -11.99 9.65
C SER A 91 9.09 -11.50 8.30
N ALA A 92 8.10 -10.63 8.30
CA ALA A 92 7.52 -10.11 7.07
C ALA A 92 8.60 -9.65 6.09
N THR A 93 8.52 -10.15 4.86
CA THR A 93 9.51 -9.84 3.82
C THR A 93 9.31 -8.44 3.26
N VAL A 94 10.28 -7.97 2.48
CA VAL A 94 10.17 -6.69 1.78
C VAL A 94 8.91 -6.65 0.92
N VAL A 95 8.67 -7.70 0.13
CA VAL A 95 7.49 -7.79 -0.74
C VAL A 95 6.21 -7.76 0.07
N GLU A 96 6.15 -8.48 1.20
CA GLU A 96 4.98 -8.49 2.06
C GLU A 96 4.70 -7.11 2.67
N ARG A 97 5.73 -6.41 3.08
CA ARG A 97 5.59 -5.04 3.62
C ARG A 97 5.10 -4.07 2.56
N VAL A 98 5.65 -4.15 1.36
CA VAL A 98 5.21 -3.29 0.25
C VAL A 98 3.76 -3.61 -0.13
N ALA A 99 3.41 -4.90 -0.21
CA ALA A 99 2.04 -5.32 -0.53
C ALA A 99 1.04 -4.79 0.52
N THR A 100 1.39 -4.83 1.80
CA THR A 100 0.56 -4.28 2.87
C THR A 100 0.30 -2.80 2.65
N LEU A 101 1.33 -2.03 2.34
CA LEU A 101 1.19 -0.60 2.06
C LEU A 101 0.28 -0.35 0.86
N LEU A 102 0.42 -1.14 -0.20
CA LEU A 102 -0.43 -1.03 -1.39
C LEU A 102 -1.89 -1.29 -1.05
N VAL A 103 -2.18 -2.30 -0.24
CA VAL A 103 -3.56 -2.60 0.19
C VAL A 103 -4.12 -1.44 1.01
N LEU A 104 -3.34 -0.89 1.94
CA LEU A 104 -3.77 0.25 2.75
C LEU A 104 -4.09 1.45 1.86
N HIS A 105 -3.24 1.73 0.90
CA HIS A 105 -3.39 2.88 0.00
C HIS A 105 -4.59 2.72 -0.94
N GLU A 106 -4.85 1.51 -1.41
CA GLU A 106 -5.90 1.23 -2.39
C GLU A 106 -7.28 1.06 -1.77
N ASN A 107 -7.36 0.97 -0.44
CA ASN A 107 -8.62 0.72 0.28
C ASN A 107 -8.92 1.80 1.31
N PRO A 108 -9.19 3.04 0.86
CA PRO A 108 -9.46 4.15 1.77
C PRO A 108 -10.72 3.95 2.61
N VAL A 109 -11.61 3.05 2.21
CA VAL A 109 -12.81 2.69 2.97
C VAL A 109 -12.44 1.93 4.25
N TYR A 110 -11.43 1.05 4.16
CA TYR A 110 -10.98 0.25 5.30
C TYR A 110 -9.97 0.98 6.17
N PHE A 111 -9.12 1.81 5.56
CA PHE A 111 -8.00 2.44 6.24
C PHE A 111 -7.87 3.91 5.84
N HIS A 112 -7.83 4.78 6.83
CA HIS A 112 -7.67 6.22 6.61
C HIS A 112 -6.18 6.58 6.66
N ARG A 113 -5.71 7.29 5.65
CA ARG A 113 -4.32 7.77 5.61
C ARG A 113 -4.14 8.92 6.59
N LYS A 114 -3.14 8.81 7.47
CA LYS A 114 -2.83 9.83 8.47
C LYS A 114 -1.48 10.52 8.22
N GLY A 115 -0.65 9.94 7.37
CA GLY A 115 0.65 10.49 7.01
C GLY A 115 1.33 9.52 6.06
N ARG A 116 2.59 9.80 5.69
CA ARG A 116 3.31 8.91 4.80
C ARG A 116 3.61 7.60 5.51
N GLY A 117 2.99 6.53 5.01
CA GLY A 117 3.13 5.22 5.61
C GLY A 117 2.36 5.03 6.91
N ASN A 118 1.61 6.04 7.35
CA ASN A 118 0.82 5.98 8.57
C ASN A 118 -0.66 5.93 8.22
N TYR A 119 -1.37 5.00 8.85
CA TYR A 119 -2.79 4.75 8.60
C TYR A 119 -3.52 4.48 9.90
N ARG A 120 -4.83 4.58 9.84
CA ARG A 120 -5.71 4.23 10.94
C ARG A 120 -6.87 3.43 10.37
N LYS A 121 -7.22 2.31 11.00
CA LYS A 121 -8.38 1.54 10.54
C LYS A 121 -9.66 2.35 10.70
N ALA A 122 -10.55 2.24 9.74
CA ALA A 122 -11.84 2.92 9.79
C ALA A 122 -12.65 2.37 10.98
N PRO A 123 -13.39 3.23 11.73
CA PRO A 123 -14.27 2.73 12.77
C PRO A 123 -15.29 1.74 12.19
N GLU A 124 -15.64 0.74 12.97
CA GLU A 124 -16.53 -0.33 12.53
C GLU A 124 -17.84 0.19 11.95
N GLU A 125 -18.45 1.16 12.61
CA GLU A 125 -19.72 1.73 12.16
C GLU A 125 -19.59 2.43 10.80
N ILE A 126 -18.52 3.20 10.62
CA ILE A 126 -18.23 3.89 9.36
C ILE A 126 -17.94 2.87 8.26
N LEU A 127 -17.16 1.83 8.58
CA LEU A 127 -16.83 0.78 7.63
C LEU A 127 -18.08 0.06 7.14
N LYS A 128 -18.99 -0.29 8.03
CA LYS A 128 -20.23 -0.97 7.67
C LYS A 128 -21.08 -0.14 6.72
N VAL A 129 -21.24 1.15 7.01
CA VAL A 129 -21.99 2.07 6.15
C VAL A 129 -21.35 2.19 4.77
N ALA A 130 -20.03 2.37 4.73
CA ALA A 130 -19.30 2.50 3.47
C ALA A 130 -19.38 1.23 2.63
N LEU A 131 -19.25 0.05 3.25
CA LEU A 131 -19.35 -1.23 2.54
C LEU A 131 -20.76 -1.45 1.99
N ALA A 132 -21.79 -1.09 2.74
CA ALA A 132 -23.17 -1.17 2.28
C ALA A 132 -23.41 -0.27 1.06
N ALA A 133 -22.85 0.94 1.08
CA ALA A 133 -22.96 1.87 -0.06
C ALA A 133 -22.24 1.34 -1.30
N LEU A 134 -21.06 0.75 -1.14
CA LEU A 134 -20.32 0.15 -2.25
C LEU A 134 -21.06 -1.04 -2.84
N GLU A 135 -21.64 -1.87 -2.00
CA GLU A 135 -22.41 -3.02 -2.46
C GLU A 135 -23.63 -2.59 -3.24
N LYS A 136 -24.35 -1.59 -2.76
CA LYS A 136 -25.51 -1.03 -3.46
C LYS A 136 -25.12 -0.48 -4.83
N LYS A 137 -24.03 0.26 -4.89
CA LYS A 137 -23.53 0.81 -6.14
C LYS A 137 -23.15 -0.29 -7.12
N ARG A 138 -22.47 -1.32 -6.65
CA ARG A 138 -22.07 -2.47 -7.47
C ARG A 138 -23.29 -3.17 -8.08
N LEU A 139 -24.33 -3.39 -7.29
CA LEU A 139 -25.56 -4.02 -7.76
C LEU A 139 -26.25 -3.18 -8.82
N GLN A 140 -26.31 -1.86 -8.62
CA GLN A 140 -26.91 -0.95 -9.60
C GLN A 140 -26.15 -0.98 -10.93
N GLU A 141 -24.82 -0.96 -10.89
CA GLU A 141 -23.99 -1.02 -12.09
C GLU A 141 -24.16 -2.36 -12.82
N GLU A 142 -24.25 -3.45 -12.08
CA GLU A 142 -24.45 -4.77 -12.65
C GLU A 142 -25.82 -4.87 -13.34
N GLN A 143 -26.88 -4.38 -12.71
CA GLN A 143 -28.21 -4.35 -13.31
C GLN A 143 -28.23 -3.53 -14.59
N ARG A 144 -27.58 -2.37 -14.59
CA ARG A 144 -27.49 -1.52 -15.74
C ARG A 144 -26.77 -2.22 -16.90
N ARG A 145 -25.66 -2.88 -16.58
CA ARG A 145 -24.87 -3.61 -17.58
C ARG A 145 -25.67 -4.76 -18.20
N LEU A 146 -26.50 -5.43 -17.41
CA LEU A 146 -27.33 -6.52 -17.87
C LEU A 146 -28.61 -6.08 -18.57
N GLY A 147 -28.90 -4.78 -18.54
CA GLY A 147 -30.03 -4.24 -19.26
C GLY A 147 -31.37 -4.39 -18.58
N TYR A 148 -31.41 -4.67 -17.32
CA TYR A 148 -32.66 -4.83 -16.58
C TYR A 148 -33.46 -3.55 -16.44
N ALA A 149 -32.85 -2.43 -16.68
CA ALA A 149 -33.51 -1.14 -16.55
C ALA A 149 -34.39 -0.76 -17.75
N LYS A 150 -34.53 -1.63 -18.70
CA LYS A 150 -35.26 -1.33 -19.94
C LYS A 150 -36.75 -1.24 -19.81
N TRP A 151 -37.30 -1.64 -18.66
CA TRP A 151 -38.74 -1.79 -18.60
C TRP A 151 -39.28 -1.45 -17.20
#